data_183511da40d39fec78a52199413dd4a0
#
_entry.id   183511da40d39fec78a52199413dd4a0
#
_cell.length_a   1.000
_cell.length_b   1.000
_cell.length_c   1.000
_cell.angle_alpha   90.00
_cell.angle_beta   90.00
_cell.angle_gamma   90.00
#
_symmetry.space_group_name_H-M   'P 1'
#
loop_
_entity.id
_entity.type
_entity.pdbx_description
1 polymer ?
#
loop_
_entity_poly.entity_id
_entity_poly.type
_entity_poly.pdbx_seq_one_letter_code
_entity_poly.pdbx_strand_id
1 'polypeptide(L)'
;MTERVATERRRKTRPKAKPGTGAEPAAEMPGLAARRAAARLLAAVVDARTPLDGLTDSEHGNPQFTALDPRDRALVRAILAAALRHRLSIGALIDSRLDRPLPARAGTLLHILHVAAAQFLFLDVPDSAAVNLAVAHASADPRTRRFTGLVNAVLRALATRKERALPKVLATTRDAPDWFAERLIAAYGPETADAIMAAHRIEAPLDLTVRTDPGGWAQRLGGRLMPNGTVRLVQPGTPVPELAGYAEGAWWVQDAAASLPARLLGAVDGCDVADLCAAPGGKTAQLANAGARVTAVDGSANRLRRLAVNLERLGLSAEIVRADLASWRPGRLFDAVLLDAPCSATGTLRRHPDVAWTKSPADIAKLAAAQRRLLDAASGLVRPGGRLVFSNCSLDPEEGERLVAGFLDERPDFCRDPIAPTEFDGLDGLVDACGDLRTTPADWPVDDPRWSGMDGFFAARLRRTG
;
A
#
# COMPACT_ATOMS: atom_id res chain seq x y z
N MET A 1 -12.86 -48.34 92.27
CA MET A 1 -12.73 -49.20 91.08
C MET A 1 -13.89 -48.89 90.14
N THR A 2 -13.67 -48.06 89.11
CA THR A 2 -14.63 -47.73 88.09
C THR A 2 -13.87 -47.47 86.78
N GLU A 3 -14.02 -48.42 85.88
CA GLU A 3 -13.46 -48.39 84.52
C GLU A 3 -14.10 -47.31 83.69
N ARG A 4 -13.30 -46.51 83.00
CA ARG A 4 -13.71 -45.57 81.95
C ARG A 4 -13.50 -46.23 80.58
N VAL A 5 -14.57 -46.50 79.90
CA VAL A 5 -14.61 -46.95 78.52
C VAL A 5 -14.37 -45.73 77.59
N ALA A 6 -13.33 -45.78 76.79
CA ALA A 6 -13.05 -44.79 75.77
C ALA A 6 -13.75 -45.13 74.45
N THR A 7 -14.63 -44.28 73.97
CA THR A 7 -15.32 -44.38 72.68
C THR A 7 -14.49 -43.72 71.57
N GLU A 8 -13.96 -44.52 70.68
CA GLU A 8 -13.21 -44.16 69.49
C GLU A 8 -14.15 -43.64 68.39
N ARG A 9 -14.13 -42.34 68.07
CA ARG A 9 -14.88 -41.76 66.95
C ARG A 9 -14.06 -41.99 65.66
N ARG A 10 -14.52 -42.88 64.78
CA ARG A 10 -14.06 -43.06 63.41
C ARG A 10 -14.31 -41.79 62.60
N ARG A 11 -13.24 -41.09 62.16
CA ARG A 11 -13.29 -40.03 61.13
C ARG A 11 -13.59 -40.70 59.77
N LYS A 12 -14.74 -40.40 59.19
CA LYS A 12 -15.06 -40.70 57.79
C LYS A 12 -14.23 -39.80 56.90
N THR A 13 -13.28 -40.35 56.15
CA THR A 13 -12.56 -39.68 55.08
C THR A 13 -13.46 -39.45 53.90
N ARG A 14 -13.62 -38.15 53.50
CA ARG A 14 -14.32 -37.76 52.28
C ARG A 14 -13.51 -38.21 51.06
N PRO A 15 -14.14 -38.76 49.96
CA PRO A 15 -13.40 -39.11 48.76
C PRO A 15 -12.86 -37.84 48.09
N LYS A 16 -11.59 -37.86 47.69
CA LYS A 16 -11.00 -36.82 46.83
C LYS A 16 -11.73 -36.80 45.49
N ALA A 17 -12.29 -35.65 45.12
CA ALA A 17 -12.84 -35.41 43.81
C ALA A 17 -11.71 -35.58 42.76
N LYS A 18 -11.97 -36.35 41.71
CA LYS A 18 -11.11 -36.48 40.52
C LYS A 18 -10.94 -35.12 39.90
N PRO A 19 -9.74 -34.76 39.38
CA PRO A 19 -9.54 -33.53 38.61
C PRO A 19 -10.48 -33.60 37.40
N GLY A 20 -11.30 -32.57 37.25
CA GLY A 20 -12.25 -32.42 36.15
C GLY A 20 -11.53 -32.47 34.82
N THR A 21 -12.03 -33.30 33.93
CA THR A 21 -11.74 -33.31 32.50
C THR A 21 -11.73 -31.88 31.98
N GLY A 22 -10.66 -31.53 31.20
CA GLY A 22 -10.43 -30.22 30.66
C GLY A 22 -11.68 -29.63 30.04
N ALA A 23 -12.03 -28.43 30.44
CA ALA A 23 -13.05 -27.65 29.78
C ALA A 23 -12.61 -27.48 28.31
N GLU A 24 -13.43 -27.99 27.38
CA GLU A 24 -13.31 -27.66 25.99
C GLU A 24 -13.19 -26.12 25.85
N PRO A 25 -12.26 -25.57 25.06
CA PRO A 25 -12.22 -24.15 24.86
C PRO A 25 -13.57 -23.69 24.32
N ALA A 26 -14.22 -22.79 25.06
CA ALA A 26 -15.51 -22.22 24.64
C ALA A 26 -15.35 -21.74 23.18
N ALA A 27 -16.26 -22.21 22.31
CA ALA A 27 -16.22 -21.91 20.88
C ALA A 27 -16.05 -20.39 20.70
N GLU A 28 -14.99 -19.97 20.04
CA GLU A 28 -14.69 -18.56 19.83
C GLU A 28 -15.79 -17.93 18.96
N MET A 29 -16.27 -16.74 19.33
CA MET A 29 -17.30 -16.03 18.55
C MET A 29 -16.85 -15.90 17.08
N PRO A 30 -17.70 -16.28 16.10
CA PRO A 30 -17.37 -16.18 14.69
C PRO A 30 -16.87 -14.77 14.31
N GLY A 31 -15.74 -14.69 13.63
CA GLY A 31 -15.11 -13.45 13.19
C GLY A 31 -14.32 -12.68 14.27
N LEU A 32 -14.27 -13.16 15.52
CA LEU A 32 -13.46 -12.50 16.57
C LEU A 32 -11.96 -12.62 16.28
N ALA A 33 -11.50 -13.76 15.76
CA ALA A 33 -10.10 -13.98 15.39
C ALA A 33 -9.62 -12.94 14.35
N ALA A 34 -10.43 -12.68 13.32
CA ALA A 34 -10.12 -11.66 12.31
C ALA A 34 -9.98 -10.25 12.92
N ARG A 35 -10.86 -9.86 13.86
CA ARG A 35 -10.81 -8.54 14.53
C ARG A 35 -9.63 -8.41 15.46
N ARG A 36 -9.23 -9.49 16.14
CA ARG A 36 -8.01 -9.52 16.95
C ARG A 36 -6.75 -9.37 16.07
N ALA A 37 -6.70 -10.09 14.97
CA ALA A 37 -5.64 -9.95 13.99
C ALA A 37 -5.57 -8.50 13.48
N ALA A 38 -6.69 -7.92 13.03
CA ALA A 38 -6.76 -6.54 12.55
C ALA A 38 -6.25 -5.53 13.58
N ALA A 39 -6.69 -5.62 14.85
CA ALA A 39 -6.24 -4.71 15.90
C ALA A 39 -4.74 -4.85 16.20
N ARG A 40 -4.21 -6.07 16.16
CA ARG A 40 -2.77 -6.33 16.36
C ARG A 40 -1.93 -5.80 15.20
N LEU A 41 -2.38 -6.01 13.95
CA LEU A 41 -1.67 -5.50 12.78
C LEU A 41 -1.75 -3.98 12.71
N LEU A 42 -2.89 -3.38 13.05
CA LEU A 42 -3.01 -1.93 13.15
C LEU A 42 -2.01 -1.33 14.16
N ALA A 43 -1.85 -1.98 15.33
CA ALA A 43 -0.85 -1.60 16.31
C ALA A 43 0.59 -1.74 15.75
N ALA A 44 0.89 -2.81 15.03
CA ALA A 44 2.21 -3.00 14.42
C ALA A 44 2.52 -1.90 13.38
N VAL A 45 1.55 -1.51 12.57
CA VAL A 45 1.72 -0.43 11.59
C VAL A 45 1.92 0.93 12.29
N VAL A 46 1.04 1.27 13.23
CA VAL A 46 0.99 2.62 13.79
C VAL A 46 2.02 2.85 14.89
N ASP A 47 2.16 1.89 15.80
CA ASP A 47 3.03 2.05 16.98
C ASP A 47 4.46 1.60 16.69
N ALA A 48 4.64 0.53 15.87
CA ALA A 48 5.94 -0.03 15.53
C ALA A 48 6.42 0.32 14.10
N ARG A 49 5.65 1.11 13.34
CA ARG A 49 5.96 1.54 11.96
C ARG A 49 6.31 0.39 11.01
N THR A 50 5.66 -0.77 11.20
CA THR A 50 5.92 -1.95 10.38
C THR A 50 5.07 -1.89 9.11
N PRO A 51 5.65 -1.99 7.90
CA PRO A 51 4.90 -1.97 6.64
C PRO A 51 3.84 -3.08 6.58
N LEU A 52 2.66 -2.73 6.06
CA LEU A 52 1.50 -3.63 6.03
C LEU A 52 1.70 -4.83 5.11
N ASP A 53 2.37 -4.66 3.98
CA ASP A 53 2.60 -5.73 2.99
C ASP A 53 3.30 -6.94 3.62
N GLY A 54 4.36 -6.70 4.40
CA GLY A 54 5.05 -7.78 5.11
C GLY A 54 4.19 -8.46 6.17
N LEU A 55 3.29 -7.71 6.82
CA LEU A 55 2.39 -8.25 7.86
C LEU A 55 1.25 -9.09 7.26
N THR A 56 0.80 -8.77 6.05
CA THR A 56 -0.34 -9.41 5.36
C THR A 56 0.10 -10.34 4.22
N ASP A 57 1.38 -10.68 4.14
CA ASP A 57 1.85 -11.72 3.24
C ASP A 57 1.17 -13.06 3.57
N SER A 58 0.74 -13.80 2.55
CA SER A 58 -0.05 -15.02 2.74
C SER A 58 0.76 -16.20 3.27
N GLU A 59 2.08 -16.19 3.06
CA GLU A 59 2.99 -17.29 3.41
C GLU A 59 3.88 -16.94 4.60
N HIS A 60 4.42 -15.71 4.62
CA HIS A 60 5.44 -15.27 5.57
C HIS A 60 4.97 -14.11 6.47
N GLY A 61 3.69 -13.75 6.40
CA GLY A 61 3.10 -12.67 7.18
C GLY A 61 2.95 -12.98 8.68
N ASN A 62 2.22 -12.12 9.36
CA ASN A 62 1.96 -12.29 10.78
C ASN A 62 1.23 -13.62 11.06
N PRO A 63 1.66 -14.45 12.04
CA PRO A 63 1.04 -15.76 12.32
C PRO A 63 -0.47 -15.71 12.60
N GLN A 64 -0.97 -14.65 13.22
CA GLN A 64 -2.41 -14.49 13.44
C GLN A 64 -3.17 -14.19 12.15
N PHE A 65 -2.52 -13.59 11.17
CA PHE A 65 -3.10 -13.35 9.85
C PHE A 65 -3.04 -14.62 8.98
N THR A 66 -1.89 -15.28 8.93
CA THR A 66 -1.71 -16.49 8.11
C THR A 66 -2.55 -17.68 8.58
N ALA A 67 -2.92 -17.73 9.87
CA ALA A 67 -3.83 -18.74 10.43
C ALA A 67 -5.31 -18.55 10.06
N LEU A 68 -5.68 -17.38 9.49
CA LEU A 68 -7.07 -17.12 9.08
C LEU A 68 -7.38 -17.76 7.73
N ASP A 69 -8.64 -18.06 7.48
CA ASP A 69 -9.11 -18.46 6.16
C ASP A 69 -9.03 -17.27 5.14
N PRO A 70 -9.14 -17.55 3.83
CA PRO A 70 -9.03 -16.50 2.79
C PRO A 70 -10.05 -15.37 2.94
N ARG A 71 -11.30 -15.66 3.38
CA ARG A 71 -12.36 -14.68 3.58
C ARG A 71 -12.04 -13.75 4.75
N ASP A 72 -11.61 -14.31 5.87
CA ASP A 72 -11.21 -13.53 7.03
C ASP A 72 -9.93 -12.72 6.77
N ARG A 73 -8.96 -13.22 5.99
CA ARG A 73 -7.80 -12.44 5.53
C ARG A 73 -8.22 -11.24 4.67
N ALA A 74 -9.16 -11.43 3.76
CA ALA A 74 -9.71 -10.34 2.95
C ALA A 74 -10.39 -9.27 3.83
N LEU A 75 -11.18 -9.70 4.81
CA LEU A 75 -11.82 -8.81 5.78
C LEU A 75 -10.79 -8.05 6.63
N VAL A 76 -9.74 -8.70 7.10
CA VAL A 76 -8.64 -8.02 7.84
C VAL A 76 -8.00 -6.94 6.98
N ARG A 77 -7.69 -7.23 5.70
CA ARG A 77 -7.13 -6.22 4.78
C ARG A 77 -8.08 -5.04 4.59
N ALA A 78 -9.38 -5.28 4.39
CA ALA A 78 -10.38 -4.24 4.23
C ALA A 78 -10.49 -3.36 5.50
N ILE A 79 -10.53 -3.97 6.68
CA ILE A 79 -10.57 -3.24 7.96
C ILE A 79 -9.32 -2.37 8.14
N LEU A 80 -8.13 -2.91 7.86
CA LEU A 80 -6.87 -2.19 7.98
C LEU A 80 -6.79 -1.02 6.99
N ALA A 81 -7.17 -1.25 5.73
CA ALA A 81 -7.23 -0.21 4.72
C ALA A 81 -8.15 0.95 5.15
N ALA A 82 -9.37 0.65 5.61
CA ALA A 82 -10.31 1.66 6.09
C ALA A 82 -9.80 2.37 7.36
N ALA A 83 -9.28 1.63 8.34
CA ALA A 83 -8.78 2.17 9.60
C ALA A 83 -7.55 3.09 9.43
N LEU A 84 -6.67 2.78 8.47
CA LEU A 84 -5.48 3.59 8.17
C LEU A 84 -5.82 4.79 7.29
N ARG A 85 -6.68 4.61 6.29
CA ARG A 85 -7.12 5.65 5.35
C ARG A 85 -7.90 6.77 6.05
N HIS A 86 -8.73 6.43 7.05
CA HIS A 86 -9.58 7.35 7.79
C HIS A 86 -9.16 7.49 9.27
N ARG A 87 -7.87 7.32 9.54
CA ARG A 87 -7.38 7.18 10.91
C ARG A 87 -7.68 8.39 11.78
N LEU A 88 -7.42 9.60 11.31
CA LEU A 88 -7.63 10.81 12.11
C LEU A 88 -9.12 11.14 12.22
N SER A 89 -9.89 10.91 11.16
CA SER A 89 -11.35 11.05 11.20
C SER A 89 -11.99 10.08 12.20
N ILE A 90 -11.58 8.82 12.22
CA ILE A 90 -12.03 7.83 13.22
C ILE A 90 -11.62 8.26 14.62
N GLY A 91 -10.37 8.71 14.79
CA GLY A 91 -9.87 9.22 16.08
C GLY A 91 -10.72 10.38 16.60
N ALA A 92 -10.95 11.41 15.78
CA ALA A 92 -11.78 12.56 16.14
C ALA A 92 -13.23 12.17 16.52
N LEU A 93 -13.81 11.18 15.80
CA LEU A 93 -15.13 10.64 16.13
C LEU A 93 -15.14 9.90 17.48
N ILE A 94 -14.13 9.09 17.77
CA ILE A 94 -13.97 8.40 19.06
C ILE A 94 -13.80 9.42 20.18
N ASP A 95 -12.88 10.37 20.03
CA ASP A 95 -12.57 11.38 21.04
C ASP A 95 -13.79 12.24 21.38
N SER A 96 -14.63 12.55 20.38
CA SER A 96 -15.91 13.25 20.59
C SER A 96 -16.94 12.50 21.46
N ARG A 97 -16.68 11.24 21.80
CA ARG A 97 -17.53 10.39 22.65
C ARG A 97 -16.87 10.07 24.00
N LEU A 98 -15.70 10.58 24.25
CA LEU A 98 -14.96 10.40 25.49
C LEU A 98 -15.09 11.66 26.37
N ASP A 99 -15.53 11.50 27.62
CA ASP A 99 -15.55 12.60 28.60
C ASP A 99 -14.11 13.02 29.00
N ARG A 100 -13.18 12.09 28.87
CA ARG A 100 -11.75 12.29 29.16
C ARG A 100 -10.91 11.52 28.15
N PRO A 101 -9.71 12.02 27.77
CA PRO A 101 -8.80 11.29 26.91
C PRO A 101 -8.47 9.91 27.46
N LEU A 102 -8.26 8.94 26.55
CA LEU A 102 -7.82 7.61 26.95
C LEU A 102 -6.45 7.69 27.62
N PRO A 103 -6.16 6.87 28.65
CA PRO A 103 -4.83 6.81 29.25
C PRO A 103 -3.75 6.54 28.21
N ALA A 104 -2.56 7.14 28.35
CA ALA A 104 -1.45 6.96 27.40
C ALA A 104 -1.04 5.49 27.18
N ARG A 105 -1.29 4.61 28.18
CA ARG A 105 -1.02 3.16 28.08
C ARG A 105 -2.19 2.34 27.50
N ALA A 106 -3.24 2.99 27.00
CA ALA A 106 -4.43 2.34 26.46
C ALA A 106 -4.36 2.11 24.92
N GLY A 107 -3.17 2.07 24.32
CA GLY A 107 -3.00 1.87 22.87
C GLY A 107 -3.78 0.67 22.31
N THR A 108 -3.71 -0.48 22.99
CA THR A 108 -4.51 -1.67 22.59
C THR A 108 -6.01 -1.37 22.54
N LEU A 109 -6.54 -0.61 23.50
CA LEU A 109 -7.96 -0.22 23.52
C LEU A 109 -8.31 0.69 22.35
N LEU A 110 -7.44 1.65 22.04
CA LEU A 110 -7.61 2.56 20.91
C LEU A 110 -7.68 1.80 19.57
N HIS A 111 -6.81 0.80 19.38
CA HIS A 111 -6.84 -0.03 18.17
C HIS A 111 -8.11 -0.88 18.08
N ILE A 112 -8.65 -1.40 19.19
CA ILE A 112 -9.93 -2.09 19.20
C ILE A 112 -11.06 -1.15 18.76
N LEU A 113 -11.09 0.08 19.28
CA LEU A 113 -12.09 1.09 18.90
C LEU A 113 -11.97 1.47 17.42
N HIS A 114 -10.76 1.69 16.90
CA HIS A 114 -10.53 2.00 15.48
C HIS A 114 -10.99 0.87 14.55
N VAL A 115 -10.63 -0.38 14.87
CA VAL A 115 -11.05 -1.57 14.10
C VAL A 115 -12.57 -1.73 14.08
N ALA A 116 -13.25 -1.47 15.20
CA ALA A 116 -14.69 -1.53 15.23
C ALA A 116 -15.34 -0.38 14.47
N ALA A 117 -14.88 0.85 14.69
CA ALA A 117 -15.41 2.04 14.02
C ALA A 117 -15.22 1.97 12.50
N ALA A 118 -14.05 1.54 12.01
CA ALA A 118 -13.78 1.38 10.59
C ALA A 118 -14.82 0.48 9.90
N GLN A 119 -15.28 -0.58 10.56
CA GLN A 119 -16.23 -1.55 10.00
C GLN A 119 -17.60 -0.93 9.73
N PHE A 120 -18.18 -0.23 10.68
CA PHE A 120 -19.54 0.31 10.52
C PHE A 120 -19.58 1.74 9.94
N LEU A 121 -18.43 2.41 9.84
CA LEU A 121 -18.34 3.74 9.20
C LEU A 121 -18.02 3.65 7.70
N PHE A 122 -17.24 2.65 7.29
CA PHE A 122 -16.65 2.60 5.93
C PHE A 122 -16.78 1.25 5.23
N LEU A 123 -17.28 0.21 5.93
CA LEU A 123 -17.53 -1.11 5.37
C LEU A 123 -18.98 -1.52 5.68
N ASP A 124 -19.56 -2.38 4.86
CA ASP A 124 -20.94 -2.88 5.03
C ASP A 124 -21.02 -3.95 6.14
N VAL A 125 -20.53 -3.61 7.35
CA VAL A 125 -20.63 -4.47 8.52
C VAL A 125 -21.72 -3.91 9.44
N PRO A 126 -22.71 -4.72 9.86
CA PRO A 126 -23.75 -4.27 10.77
C PRO A 126 -23.17 -3.69 12.08
N ASP A 127 -23.67 -2.53 12.50
CA ASP A 127 -23.20 -1.81 13.68
C ASP A 127 -23.17 -2.72 14.92
N SER A 128 -24.23 -3.48 15.15
CA SER A 128 -24.35 -4.39 16.29
C SER A 128 -23.28 -5.49 16.28
N ALA A 129 -22.95 -6.04 15.11
CA ALA A 129 -21.92 -7.06 14.97
C ALA A 129 -20.52 -6.50 15.29
N ALA A 130 -20.17 -5.33 14.75
CA ALA A 130 -18.89 -4.68 15.02
C ALA A 130 -18.74 -4.31 16.50
N VAL A 131 -19.80 -3.76 17.13
CA VAL A 131 -19.81 -3.40 18.56
C VAL A 131 -19.67 -4.65 19.44
N ASN A 132 -20.45 -5.69 19.20
CA ASN A 132 -20.44 -6.91 20.02
C ASN A 132 -19.08 -7.60 19.97
N LEU A 133 -18.45 -7.69 18.78
CA LEU A 133 -17.11 -8.28 18.62
C LEU A 133 -16.01 -7.42 19.28
N ALA A 134 -16.13 -6.10 19.27
CA ALA A 134 -15.21 -5.21 19.98
C ALA A 134 -15.32 -5.37 21.51
N VAL A 135 -16.54 -5.49 22.03
CA VAL A 135 -16.82 -5.75 23.45
C VAL A 135 -16.25 -7.11 23.87
N ALA A 136 -16.46 -8.16 23.06
CA ALA A 136 -15.89 -9.48 23.28
C ALA A 136 -14.35 -9.47 23.23
N HIS A 137 -13.76 -8.74 22.28
CA HIS A 137 -12.30 -8.56 22.18
C HIS A 137 -11.76 -7.88 23.46
N ALA A 138 -12.33 -6.74 23.85
CA ALA A 138 -11.91 -6.01 25.04
C ALA A 138 -12.07 -6.82 26.34
N SER A 139 -13.11 -7.62 26.44
CA SER A 139 -13.39 -8.48 27.60
C SER A 139 -12.38 -9.63 27.73
N ALA A 140 -11.88 -10.16 26.62
CA ALA A 140 -10.97 -11.31 26.60
C ALA A 140 -9.52 -10.95 26.96
N ASP A 141 -9.08 -9.69 26.73
CA ASP A 141 -7.73 -9.25 27.07
C ASP A 141 -7.68 -8.63 28.47
N PRO A 142 -6.85 -9.17 29.39
CA PRO A 142 -6.70 -8.63 30.76
C PRO A 142 -6.37 -7.15 30.81
N ARG A 143 -5.67 -6.60 29.79
CA ARG A 143 -5.27 -5.18 29.72
C ARG A 143 -6.46 -4.27 29.43
N THR A 144 -7.47 -4.75 28.71
CA THR A 144 -8.62 -3.96 28.25
C THR A 144 -9.94 -4.34 28.93
N ARG A 145 -10.02 -5.47 29.63
CA ARG A 145 -11.24 -5.98 30.27
C ARG A 145 -11.98 -4.96 31.14
N ARG A 146 -11.26 -4.15 31.89
CA ARG A 146 -11.85 -3.10 32.74
C ARG A 146 -12.54 -1.99 31.95
N PHE A 147 -12.27 -1.88 30.65
CA PHE A 147 -12.83 -0.85 29.76
C PHE A 147 -13.95 -1.39 28.87
N THR A 148 -14.42 -2.61 29.07
CA THR A 148 -15.48 -3.24 28.27
C THR A 148 -16.74 -2.39 28.19
N GLY A 149 -17.17 -1.79 29.34
CA GLY A 149 -18.30 -0.87 29.40
C GLY A 149 -18.07 0.40 28.58
N LEU A 150 -16.86 0.98 28.61
CA LEU A 150 -16.47 2.14 27.82
C LEU A 150 -16.52 1.83 26.32
N VAL A 151 -15.97 0.69 25.88
CA VAL A 151 -16.00 0.24 24.48
C VAL A 151 -17.44 0.20 23.97
N ASN A 152 -18.34 -0.46 24.73
CA ASN A 152 -19.75 -0.55 24.37
C ASN A 152 -20.41 0.85 24.28
N ALA A 153 -20.19 1.70 25.28
CA ALA A 153 -20.80 3.04 25.33
C ALA A 153 -20.34 3.93 24.16
N VAL A 154 -19.02 4.02 23.94
CA VAL A 154 -18.43 4.83 22.87
C VAL A 154 -18.91 4.37 21.50
N LEU A 155 -18.80 3.06 21.19
CA LEU A 155 -19.15 2.53 19.87
C LEU A 155 -20.64 2.61 19.58
N ARG A 156 -21.53 2.37 20.57
CA ARG A 156 -22.99 2.55 20.39
C ARG A 156 -23.35 4.01 20.16
N ALA A 157 -22.78 4.94 20.96
CA ALA A 157 -23.03 6.37 20.78
C ALA A 157 -22.54 6.88 19.42
N LEU A 158 -21.45 6.31 18.91
CA LEU A 158 -20.90 6.63 17.60
C LEU A 158 -21.80 6.07 16.48
N ALA A 159 -22.19 4.79 16.55
CA ALA A 159 -23.09 4.15 15.59
C ALA A 159 -24.42 4.90 15.45
N THR A 160 -25.05 5.29 16.58
CA THR A 160 -26.31 6.04 16.56
C THR A 160 -26.22 7.40 15.88
N ARG A 161 -25.04 8.01 15.81
CA ARG A 161 -24.85 9.38 15.31
C ARG A 161 -24.02 9.46 14.04
N LYS A 162 -23.61 8.33 13.46
CA LYS A 162 -22.67 8.25 12.32
C LYS A 162 -23.15 9.07 11.13
N GLU A 163 -24.41 8.98 10.73
CA GLU A 163 -24.97 9.66 9.56
C GLU A 163 -24.83 11.19 9.65
N ARG A 164 -24.88 11.75 10.86
CA ARG A 164 -24.73 13.19 11.08
C ARG A 164 -23.28 13.60 11.36
N ALA A 165 -22.52 12.76 12.06
CA ALA A 165 -21.19 13.11 12.56
C ALA A 165 -20.11 12.89 11.50
N LEU A 166 -20.17 11.78 10.74
CA LEU A 166 -19.16 11.39 9.76
C LEU A 166 -18.95 12.46 8.67
N PRO A 167 -19.98 12.98 7.97
CA PRO A 167 -19.77 14.00 6.95
C PRO A 167 -19.10 15.26 7.49
N LYS A 168 -19.44 15.68 8.72
CA LYS A 168 -18.85 16.86 9.35
C LYS A 168 -17.37 16.67 9.64
N VAL A 169 -17.00 15.51 10.18
CA VAL A 169 -15.59 15.20 10.50
C VAL A 169 -14.78 15.07 9.22
N LEU A 170 -15.30 14.38 8.21
CA LEU A 170 -14.63 14.26 6.91
C LEU A 170 -14.40 15.62 6.22
N ALA A 171 -15.28 16.58 6.44
CA ALA A 171 -15.14 17.93 5.88
C ALA A 171 -14.05 18.77 6.58
N THR A 172 -13.69 18.45 7.83
CA THR A 172 -12.78 19.27 8.65
C THR A 172 -11.46 18.60 9.02
N THR A 173 -11.37 17.28 8.86
CA THR A 173 -10.18 16.49 9.23
C THR A 173 -9.39 16.11 7.99
N ARG A 174 -8.09 16.33 7.98
CA ARG A 174 -7.16 15.76 7.01
C ARG A 174 -6.68 14.41 7.54
N ASP A 175 -6.95 13.31 6.82
CA ASP A 175 -6.52 11.96 7.23
C ASP A 175 -5.06 11.69 6.84
N ALA A 176 -4.18 12.63 7.19
CA ALA A 176 -2.75 12.60 6.93
C ALA A 176 -1.99 13.11 8.17
N PRO A 177 -0.86 12.52 8.54
CA PRO A 177 -0.02 13.06 9.62
C PRO A 177 0.49 14.45 9.24
N ASP A 178 0.70 15.32 10.25
CA ASP A 178 1.10 16.72 10.04
C ASP A 178 2.33 16.87 9.16
N TRP A 179 3.38 16.07 9.42
CA TRP A 179 4.62 16.10 8.63
C TRP A 179 4.38 15.88 7.13
N PHE A 180 3.41 15.00 6.79
CA PHE A 180 3.11 14.70 5.39
C PHE A 180 2.27 15.80 4.74
N ALA A 181 1.26 16.31 5.46
CA ALA A 181 0.43 17.42 5.00
C ALA A 181 1.29 18.68 4.77
N GLU A 182 2.20 19.02 5.68
CA GLU A 182 3.13 20.15 5.56
C GLU A 182 4.03 20.02 4.33
N ARG A 183 4.59 18.84 4.06
CA ARG A 183 5.42 18.61 2.88
C ARG A 183 4.64 18.70 1.57
N LEU A 184 3.41 18.18 1.53
CA LEU A 184 2.53 18.34 0.36
C LEU A 184 2.19 19.81 0.12
N ILE A 185 1.84 20.57 1.15
CA ILE A 185 1.55 22.01 1.03
C ILE A 185 2.77 22.77 0.53
N ALA A 186 3.96 22.44 1.04
CA ALA A 186 5.21 23.08 0.62
C ALA A 186 5.58 22.75 -0.84
N ALA A 187 5.24 21.53 -1.34
CA ALA A 187 5.57 21.09 -2.68
C ALA A 187 4.55 21.55 -3.74
N TYR A 188 3.25 21.52 -3.41
CA TYR A 188 2.18 21.66 -4.40
C TYR A 188 1.23 22.85 -4.12
N GLY A 189 1.44 23.57 -3.02
CA GLY A 189 0.49 24.58 -2.54
C GLY A 189 -0.72 23.96 -1.82
N PRO A 190 -1.48 24.78 -1.07
CA PRO A 190 -2.54 24.28 -0.19
C PRO A 190 -3.69 23.61 -0.95
N GLU A 191 -4.13 24.17 -2.07
CA GLU A 191 -5.28 23.66 -2.83
C GLU A 191 -4.99 22.28 -3.43
N THR A 192 -3.84 22.10 -4.10
CA THR A 192 -3.44 20.82 -4.68
C THR A 192 -3.15 19.78 -3.58
N ALA A 193 -2.52 20.19 -2.48
CA ALA A 193 -2.29 19.31 -1.34
C ALA A 193 -3.59 18.79 -0.73
N ASP A 194 -4.61 19.64 -0.57
CA ASP A 194 -5.92 19.23 -0.09
C ASP A 194 -6.62 18.28 -1.07
N ALA A 195 -6.52 18.53 -2.37
CA ALA A 195 -7.05 17.62 -3.41
C ALA A 195 -6.36 16.24 -3.38
N ILE A 196 -5.03 16.20 -3.23
CA ILE A 196 -4.26 14.96 -3.07
C ILE A 196 -4.71 14.20 -1.82
N MET A 197 -4.82 14.87 -0.67
CA MET A 197 -5.26 14.24 0.59
C MET A 197 -6.71 13.76 0.52
N ALA A 198 -7.58 14.48 -0.17
CA ALA A 198 -8.95 14.04 -0.44
C ALA A 198 -8.99 12.77 -1.31
N ALA A 199 -8.16 12.71 -2.36
CA ALA A 199 -8.03 11.53 -3.21
C ALA A 199 -7.50 10.31 -2.44
N HIS A 200 -6.62 10.48 -1.44
CA HIS A 200 -6.14 9.39 -0.59
C HIS A 200 -7.23 8.71 0.24
N ARG A 201 -8.37 9.37 0.47
CA ARG A 201 -9.54 8.79 1.16
C ARG A 201 -10.35 7.83 0.28
N ILE A 202 -10.11 7.85 -1.03
CA ILE A 202 -10.84 7.03 -2.00
C ILE A 202 -10.01 5.80 -2.31
N GLU A 203 -10.65 4.64 -2.31
CA GLU A 203 -9.99 3.40 -2.72
C GLU A 203 -9.55 3.50 -4.18
N ALA A 204 -8.29 3.11 -4.45
CA ALA A 204 -7.77 3.13 -5.79
C ALA A 204 -8.50 2.12 -6.69
N PRO A 205 -8.85 2.49 -7.93
CA PRO A 205 -9.36 1.55 -8.90
C PRO A 205 -8.31 0.51 -9.28
N LEU A 206 -8.74 -0.56 -9.93
CA LEU A 206 -7.85 -1.55 -10.54
C LEU A 206 -7.50 -1.09 -11.95
N ASP A 207 -6.24 -0.77 -12.18
CA ASP A 207 -5.72 -0.37 -13.48
C ASP A 207 -4.95 -1.54 -14.13
N LEU A 208 -5.17 -1.71 -15.43
CA LEU A 208 -4.58 -2.77 -16.24
C LEU A 208 -3.82 -2.17 -17.42
N THR A 209 -2.58 -2.60 -17.59
CA THR A 209 -1.84 -2.37 -18.85
C THR A 209 -2.10 -3.54 -19.78
N VAL A 210 -2.56 -3.24 -20.99
CA VAL A 210 -3.02 -4.23 -21.97
C VAL A 210 -1.99 -4.37 -23.09
N ARG A 211 -1.74 -5.60 -23.53
CA ARG A 211 -0.77 -5.88 -24.61
C ARG A 211 -1.21 -5.32 -25.95
N THR A 212 -2.47 -5.55 -26.30
CA THR A 212 -3.07 -5.13 -27.57
C THR A 212 -4.56 -4.87 -27.36
N ASP A 213 -5.16 -3.99 -28.16
CA ASP A 213 -6.60 -3.66 -28.15
C ASP A 213 -7.14 -3.23 -26.78
N PRO A 214 -6.59 -2.16 -26.17
CA PRO A 214 -7.06 -1.72 -24.85
C PRO A 214 -8.54 -1.29 -24.87
N GLY A 215 -9.05 -0.75 -25.99
CA GLY A 215 -10.47 -0.39 -26.14
C GLY A 215 -11.40 -1.59 -26.08
N GLY A 216 -11.06 -2.68 -26.79
CA GLY A 216 -11.82 -3.93 -26.74
C GLY A 216 -11.77 -4.59 -25.36
N TRP A 217 -10.64 -4.53 -24.67
CA TRP A 217 -10.54 -5.04 -23.29
C TRP A 217 -11.33 -4.19 -22.29
N ALA A 218 -11.35 -2.87 -22.44
CA ALA A 218 -12.19 -2.01 -21.61
C ALA A 218 -13.68 -2.42 -21.72
N GLN A 219 -14.16 -2.68 -22.93
CA GLN A 219 -15.54 -3.15 -23.14
C GLN A 219 -15.79 -4.54 -22.55
N ARG A 220 -14.90 -5.51 -22.79
CA ARG A 220 -15.03 -6.90 -22.29
C ARG A 220 -15.05 -6.99 -20.76
N LEU A 221 -14.28 -6.13 -20.10
CA LEU A 221 -14.17 -6.11 -18.65
C LEU A 221 -15.15 -5.15 -17.97
N GLY A 222 -15.98 -4.42 -18.74
CA GLY A 222 -16.88 -3.39 -18.20
C GLY A 222 -16.14 -2.21 -17.58
N GLY A 223 -14.93 -1.93 -18.06
CA GLY A 223 -14.07 -0.86 -17.60
C GLY A 223 -14.11 0.39 -18.47
N ARG A 224 -13.22 1.34 -18.15
CA ARG A 224 -12.99 2.56 -18.95
C ARG A 224 -11.57 2.60 -19.49
N LEU A 225 -11.44 3.07 -20.73
CA LEU A 225 -10.16 3.41 -21.32
C LEU A 225 -9.71 4.78 -20.78
N MET A 226 -8.53 4.81 -20.14
CA MET A 226 -7.92 6.04 -19.65
C MET A 226 -7.11 6.73 -20.76
N PRO A 227 -6.81 8.04 -20.65
CA PRO A 227 -6.12 8.78 -21.70
C PRO A 227 -4.80 8.16 -22.16
N ASN A 228 -4.06 7.52 -21.26
CA ASN A 228 -2.77 6.86 -21.57
C ASN A 228 -2.92 5.41 -22.10
N GLY A 229 -4.12 4.94 -22.40
CA GLY A 229 -4.39 3.57 -22.86
C GLY A 229 -4.52 2.52 -21.75
N THR A 230 -4.47 2.91 -20.49
CA THR A 230 -4.75 2.01 -19.35
C THR A 230 -6.24 1.66 -19.31
N VAL A 231 -6.58 0.40 -19.03
CA VAL A 231 -7.96 -0.01 -18.77
C VAL A 231 -8.22 0.02 -17.28
N ARG A 232 -9.18 0.83 -16.85
CA ARG A 232 -9.54 1.02 -15.43
C ARG A 232 -10.82 0.29 -15.08
N LEU A 233 -10.80 -0.43 -13.94
CA LEU A 233 -11.96 -1.11 -13.36
C LEU A 233 -12.21 -0.57 -11.95
N VAL A 234 -13.48 -0.32 -11.63
CA VAL A 234 -13.89 0.08 -10.28
C VAL A 234 -14.65 -1.09 -9.65
N GLN A 235 -14.12 -1.63 -8.56
CA GLN A 235 -14.73 -2.72 -7.78
C GLN A 235 -15.24 -3.88 -8.67
N PRO A 236 -14.37 -4.59 -9.39
CA PRO A 236 -14.79 -5.60 -10.35
C PRO A 236 -15.57 -6.77 -9.74
N GLY A 237 -15.63 -6.89 -8.41
CA GLY A 237 -16.39 -7.94 -7.71
C GLY A 237 -15.82 -9.35 -7.85
N THR A 238 -14.88 -9.53 -8.77
CA THR A 238 -14.23 -10.80 -9.10
C THR A 238 -12.74 -10.71 -8.78
N PRO A 239 -12.11 -11.74 -8.19
CA PRO A 239 -10.67 -11.78 -7.99
C PRO A 239 -9.89 -11.61 -9.30
N VAL A 240 -8.78 -10.88 -9.27
CA VAL A 240 -7.97 -10.58 -10.46
C VAL A 240 -7.63 -11.83 -11.30
N PRO A 241 -7.24 -12.98 -10.70
CA PRO A 241 -6.94 -14.18 -11.49
C PRO A 241 -8.14 -14.80 -12.23
N GLU A 242 -9.37 -14.43 -11.84
CA GLU A 242 -10.62 -14.93 -12.44
C GLU A 242 -11.18 -13.97 -13.50
N LEU A 243 -10.59 -12.79 -13.66
CA LEU A 243 -11.00 -11.83 -14.71
C LEU A 243 -10.59 -12.35 -16.09
N ALA A 244 -11.46 -12.15 -17.07
CA ALA A 244 -11.21 -12.53 -18.46
C ALA A 244 -9.87 -11.94 -18.98
N GLY A 245 -9.08 -12.74 -19.67
CA GLY A 245 -7.78 -12.34 -20.20
C GLY A 245 -6.59 -12.44 -19.25
N TYR A 246 -6.82 -12.73 -17.96
CA TYR A 246 -5.70 -12.92 -17.02
C TYR A 246 -4.86 -14.15 -17.33
N ALA A 247 -5.51 -15.31 -17.41
CA ALA A 247 -4.83 -16.58 -17.69
C ALA A 247 -4.18 -16.59 -19.08
N GLU A 248 -4.79 -15.93 -20.04
CA GLU A 248 -4.30 -15.80 -21.41
C GLU A 248 -3.15 -14.80 -21.55
N GLY A 249 -2.78 -14.10 -20.46
CA GLY A 249 -1.70 -13.11 -20.49
C GLY A 249 -2.00 -11.88 -21.35
N ALA A 250 -3.28 -11.51 -21.52
CA ALA A 250 -3.67 -10.38 -22.34
C ALA A 250 -3.29 -9.03 -21.72
N TRP A 251 -3.15 -8.99 -20.42
CA TRP A 251 -2.87 -7.79 -19.62
C TRP A 251 -2.23 -8.13 -18.26
N TRP A 252 -1.76 -7.11 -17.57
CA TRP A 252 -1.29 -7.18 -16.19
C TRP A 252 -1.75 -5.98 -15.39
N VAL A 253 -1.79 -6.14 -14.05
CA VAL A 253 -2.13 -5.06 -13.12
C VAL A 253 -0.98 -4.07 -13.05
N GLN A 254 -1.27 -2.81 -13.35
CA GLN A 254 -0.32 -1.72 -13.26
C GLN A 254 -1.09 -0.39 -13.20
N ASP A 255 -0.79 0.45 -12.20
CA ASP A 255 -1.39 1.78 -12.10
C ASP A 255 -1.09 2.63 -13.34
N ALA A 256 -2.02 3.49 -13.71
CA ALA A 256 -1.88 4.37 -14.88
C ALA A 256 -0.59 5.19 -14.83
N ALA A 257 -0.25 5.78 -13.67
CA ALA A 257 1.01 6.53 -13.51
C ALA A 257 2.24 5.63 -13.61
N ALA A 258 2.21 4.43 -13.01
CA ALA A 258 3.30 3.47 -13.05
C ALA A 258 3.60 2.96 -14.48
N SER A 259 2.64 3.09 -15.41
CA SER A 259 2.81 2.71 -16.80
C SER A 259 3.56 3.74 -17.65
N LEU A 260 3.68 4.99 -17.17
CA LEU A 260 4.26 6.08 -17.96
C LEU A 260 5.79 6.02 -18.09
N PRO A 261 6.59 5.73 -17.04
CA PRO A 261 8.06 5.82 -17.11
C PRO A 261 8.70 4.93 -18.18
N ALA A 262 8.23 3.69 -18.39
CA ALA A 262 8.78 2.81 -19.41
C ALA A 262 8.59 3.37 -20.84
N ARG A 263 7.47 4.08 -21.09
CA ARG A 263 7.16 4.70 -22.39
C ARG A 263 8.07 5.90 -22.68
N LEU A 264 8.60 6.55 -21.66
CA LEU A 264 9.51 7.70 -21.79
C LEU A 264 10.86 7.33 -22.41
N LEU A 265 11.21 6.03 -22.46
CA LEU A 265 12.37 5.58 -23.20
C LEU A 265 12.19 5.71 -24.73
N GLY A 266 10.94 5.86 -25.20
CA GLY A 266 10.60 5.98 -26.62
C GLY A 266 10.62 4.65 -27.35
N ALA A 267 11.01 4.66 -28.62
CA ALA A 267 11.11 3.44 -29.42
C ALA A 267 12.27 2.57 -28.93
N VAL A 268 11.95 1.37 -28.44
CA VAL A 268 12.91 0.42 -27.85
C VAL A 268 12.95 -0.93 -28.58
N ASP A 269 12.22 -1.08 -29.68
CA ASP A 269 12.24 -2.32 -30.46
C ASP A 269 13.64 -2.67 -30.92
N GLY A 270 14.08 -3.90 -30.64
CA GLY A 270 15.43 -4.38 -30.92
C GLY A 270 16.55 -3.74 -30.09
N CYS A 271 16.27 -2.82 -29.16
CA CYS A 271 17.26 -2.21 -28.28
C CYS A 271 17.62 -3.09 -27.09
N ASP A 272 18.85 -2.97 -26.60
CA ASP A 272 19.28 -3.54 -25.33
C ASP A 272 18.89 -2.58 -24.19
N VAL A 273 17.95 -2.99 -23.32
CA VAL A 273 17.42 -2.16 -22.26
C VAL A 273 17.66 -2.80 -20.90
N ALA A 274 18.24 -2.03 -19.96
CA ALA A 274 18.30 -2.46 -18.56
C ALA A 274 17.11 -1.87 -17.79
N ASP A 275 16.33 -2.74 -17.13
CA ASP A 275 15.29 -2.37 -16.17
C ASP A 275 15.81 -2.64 -14.76
N LEU A 276 16.07 -1.58 -14.01
CA LEU A 276 16.75 -1.62 -12.72
C LEU A 276 15.76 -1.43 -11.59
N CYS A 277 15.88 -2.22 -10.52
CA CYS A 277 14.88 -2.39 -9.46
C CYS A 277 13.55 -2.94 -10.03
N ALA A 278 13.67 -3.83 -11.00
CA ALA A 278 12.64 -4.24 -11.96
C ALA A 278 11.38 -4.90 -11.35
N ALA A 279 11.54 -5.59 -10.23
CA ALA A 279 10.46 -6.41 -9.70
C ALA A 279 9.35 -5.56 -9.02
N PRO A 280 8.08 -5.91 -9.24
CA PRO A 280 7.53 -7.21 -9.70
C PRO A 280 7.38 -7.39 -11.22
N GLY A 281 7.90 -6.48 -12.08
CA GLY A 281 8.02 -6.73 -13.50
C GLY A 281 7.00 -6.03 -14.41
N GLY A 282 6.20 -5.09 -13.90
CA GLY A 282 5.22 -4.36 -14.73
C GLY A 282 5.87 -3.53 -15.85
N LYS A 283 6.94 -2.80 -15.54
CA LYS A 283 7.72 -2.02 -16.51
C LYS A 283 8.58 -2.93 -17.41
N THR A 284 9.15 -4.01 -16.86
CA THR A 284 9.81 -5.07 -17.62
C THR A 284 8.87 -5.64 -18.71
N ALA A 285 7.63 -5.95 -18.33
CA ALA A 285 6.62 -6.45 -19.27
C ALA A 285 6.30 -5.44 -20.37
N GLN A 286 6.19 -4.14 -20.05
CA GLN A 286 6.00 -3.10 -21.05
C GLN A 286 7.14 -3.05 -22.07
N LEU A 287 8.39 -3.03 -21.58
CA LEU A 287 9.58 -2.98 -22.43
C LEU A 287 9.71 -4.24 -23.32
N ALA A 288 9.50 -5.42 -22.73
CA ALA A 288 9.51 -6.67 -23.49
C ALA A 288 8.38 -6.74 -24.52
N ASN A 289 7.16 -6.27 -24.17
CA ASN A 289 6.04 -6.19 -25.11
C ASN A 289 6.27 -5.17 -26.23
N ALA A 290 7.11 -4.17 -26.01
CA ALA A 290 7.54 -3.18 -27.02
C ALA A 290 8.73 -3.68 -27.88
N GLY A 291 9.16 -4.95 -27.75
CA GLY A 291 10.20 -5.55 -28.57
C GLY A 291 11.63 -5.36 -28.07
N ALA A 292 11.84 -4.79 -26.88
CA ALA A 292 13.17 -4.62 -26.32
C ALA A 292 13.80 -5.95 -25.86
N ARG A 293 15.11 -6.08 -25.95
CA ARG A 293 15.90 -7.11 -25.27
C ARG A 293 16.19 -6.63 -23.85
N VAL A 294 15.34 -7.06 -22.89
CA VAL A 294 15.34 -6.55 -21.54
C VAL A 294 16.23 -7.37 -20.62
N THR A 295 17.13 -6.68 -19.88
CA THR A 295 17.82 -7.22 -18.71
C THR A 295 17.19 -6.62 -17.45
N ALA A 296 16.41 -7.43 -16.72
CA ALA A 296 15.68 -7.07 -15.51
C ALA A 296 16.52 -7.37 -14.27
N VAL A 297 16.90 -6.33 -13.51
CA VAL A 297 17.80 -6.44 -12.35
C VAL A 297 17.08 -6.06 -11.07
N ASP A 298 17.13 -6.95 -10.05
CA ASP A 298 16.62 -6.64 -8.70
C ASP A 298 17.44 -7.41 -7.64
N GLY A 299 17.59 -6.83 -6.44
CA GLY A 299 18.32 -7.47 -5.34
C GLY A 299 17.55 -8.59 -4.64
N SER A 300 16.21 -8.61 -4.76
CA SER A 300 15.33 -9.52 -4.02
C SER A 300 14.98 -10.77 -4.80
N ALA A 301 15.47 -11.94 -4.37
CA ALA A 301 15.14 -13.21 -4.98
C ALA A 301 13.63 -13.52 -4.98
N ASN A 302 12.91 -13.14 -3.92
CA ASN A 302 11.47 -13.38 -3.82
C ASN A 302 10.68 -12.49 -4.81
N ARG A 303 11.09 -11.23 -4.96
CA ARG A 303 10.48 -10.32 -5.92
C ARG A 303 10.78 -10.77 -7.37
N LEU A 304 12.00 -11.21 -7.66
CA LEU A 304 12.36 -11.75 -8.98
C LEU A 304 11.59 -13.02 -9.34
N ARG A 305 11.28 -13.90 -8.37
CA ARG A 305 10.40 -15.06 -8.65
C ARG A 305 9.02 -14.61 -9.12
N ARG A 306 8.43 -13.57 -8.48
CA ARG A 306 7.14 -12.99 -8.92
C ARG A 306 7.24 -12.39 -10.32
N LEU A 307 8.34 -11.70 -10.62
CA LEU A 307 8.61 -11.18 -11.96
C LEU A 307 8.66 -12.30 -13.01
N ALA A 308 9.40 -13.38 -12.73
CA ALA A 308 9.51 -14.52 -13.64
C ALA A 308 8.14 -15.17 -13.93
N VAL A 309 7.35 -15.45 -12.89
CA VAL A 309 5.98 -15.99 -13.01
C VAL A 309 5.07 -15.05 -13.82
N ASN A 310 5.18 -13.73 -13.61
CA ASN A 310 4.40 -12.77 -14.38
C ASN A 310 4.79 -12.77 -15.86
N LEU A 311 6.07 -12.78 -16.20
CA LEU A 311 6.53 -12.81 -17.59
C LEU A 311 6.13 -14.13 -18.27
N GLU A 312 6.24 -15.28 -17.59
CA GLU A 312 5.80 -16.57 -18.10
C GLU A 312 4.31 -16.55 -18.44
N ARG A 313 3.45 -16.09 -17.51
CA ARG A 313 2.01 -15.95 -17.75
C ARG A 313 1.70 -15.04 -18.95
N LEU A 314 2.47 -13.98 -19.13
CA LEU A 314 2.30 -13.02 -20.23
C LEU A 314 2.90 -13.53 -21.57
N GLY A 315 3.63 -14.65 -21.58
CA GLY A 315 4.36 -15.11 -22.76
C GLY A 315 5.44 -14.11 -23.21
N LEU A 316 6.04 -13.39 -22.25
CA LEU A 316 7.11 -12.43 -22.46
C LEU A 316 8.43 -12.95 -21.87
N SER A 317 9.55 -12.47 -22.37
CA SER A 317 10.87 -12.88 -21.90
C SER A 317 11.77 -11.69 -21.54
N ALA A 318 12.62 -11.88 -20.53
CA ALA A 318 13.69 -10.97 -20.16
C ALA A 318 14.84 -11.78 -19.56
N GLU A 319 16.06 -11.28 -19.65
CA GLU A 319 17.18 -11.76 -18.86
C GLU A 319 16.97 -11.30 -17.39
N ILE A 320 16.84 -12.25 -16.46
CA ILE A 320 16.58 -11.95 -15.06
C ILE A 320 17.88 -12.06 -14.26
N VAL A 321 18.31 -10.96 -13.68
CA VAL A 321 19.57 -10.87 -12.95
C VAL A 321 19.31 -10.48 -11.48
N ARG A 322 19.77 -11.32 -10.55
CA ARG A 322 19.81 -10.97 -9.14
C ARG A 322 21.14 -10.28 -8.82
N ALA A 323 21.09 -8.98 -8.56
CA ALA A 323 22.28 -8.22 -8.21
C ALA A 323 21.95 -7.02 -7.30
N ASP A 324 22.95 -6.60 -6.53
CA ASP A 324 22.95 -5.28 -5.93
C ASP A 324 23.40 -4.27 -7.00
N LEU A 325 22.51 -3.38 -7.39
CA LEU A 325 22.77 -2.40 -8.45
C LEU A 325 24.01 -1.53 -8.18
N ALA A 326 24.29 -1.18 -6.94
CA ALA A 326 25.45 -0.36 -6.61
C ALA A 326 26.79 -1.02 -6.99
N SER A 327 26.82 -2.36 -7.00
CA SER A 327 28.00 -3.16 -7.32
C SER A 327 27.92 -3.92 -8.65
N TRP A 328 26.76 -3.90 -9.31
CA TRP A 328 26.54 -4.66 -10.55
C TRP A 328 27.36 -4.08 -11.72
N ARG A 329 28.11 -4.95 -12.40
CA ARG A 329 28.98 -4.60 -13.54
C ARG A 329 28.80 -5.64 -14.65
N PRO A 330 27.85 -5.41 -15.59
CA PRO A 330 27.49 -6.42 -16.62
C PRO A 330 28.53 -6.57 -17.75
N GLY A 331 29.58 -5.77 -17.76
CA GLY A 331 30.61 -5.79 -18.85
C GLY A 331 30.11 -5.25 -20.20
N ARG A 332 28.90 -4.70 -20.27
CA ARG A 332 28.32 -4.06 -21.47
C ARG A 332 27.53 -2.80 -21.08
N LEU A 333 27.33 -1.93 -22.05
CA LEU A 333 26.47 -0.78 -21.94
C LEU A 333 25.15 -1.04 -22.66
N PHE A 334 24.11 -0.30 -22.27
CA PHE A 334 22.75 -0.43 -22.79
C PHE A 334 22.37 0.78 -23.64
N ASP A 335 21.49 0.55 -24.62
CA ASP A 335 20.88 1.59 -25.44
C ASP A 335 20.01 2.54 -24.61
N ALA A 336 19.30 1.94 -23.66
CA ALA A 336 18.47 2.66 -22.72
C ALA A 336 18.48 1.98 -21.34
N VAL A 337 18.31 2.76 -20.30
CA VAL A 337 18.24 2.30 -18.91
C VAL A 337 17.00 2.90 -18.25
N LEU A 338 16.20 2.06 -17.60
CA LEU A 338 15.11 2.47 -16.71
C LEU A 338 15.53 2.19 -15.27
N LEU A 339 15.54 3.21 -14.43
CA LEU A 339 15.71 3.06 -12.99
C LEU A 339 14.41 3.43 -12.28
N ASP A 340 13.64 2.42 -11.88
CA ASP A 340 12.47 2.61 -11.01
C ASP A 340 12.91 2.49 -9.55
N ALA A 341 13.36 3.61 -8.99
CA ALA A 341 14.13 3.62 -7.76
C ALA A 341 13.27 3.33 -6.51
N PRO A 342 13.77 2.55 -5.54
CA PRO A 342 13.10 2.37 -4.27
C PRO A 342 12.98 3.72 -3.54
N CYS A 343 11.76 4.07 -3.10
CA CYS A 343 11.42 5.38 -2.55
C CYS A 343 10.52 5.29 -1.32
N SER A 344 10.10 6.45 -0.82
CA SER A 344 9.13 6.54 0.28
C SER A 344 7.74 5.99 -0.07
N ALA A 345 7.42 5.89 -1.36
CA ALA A 345 6.13 5.44 -1.90
C ALA A 345 4.94 6.34 -1.50
N THR A 346 5.19 7.61 -1.16
CA THR A 346 4.14 8.55 -0.72
C THR A 346 3.07 8.84 -1.78
N GLY A 347 3.35 8.54 -3.05
CA GLY A 347 2.38 8.65 -4.14
C GLY A 347 1.35 7.50 -4.20
N THR A 348 1.56 6.42 -3.45
CA THR A 348 0.73 5.21 -3.53
C THR A 348 -0.25 5.06 -2.35
N LEU A 349 -0.50 6.11 -1.57
CA LEU A 349 -1.33 6.05 -0.36
C LEU A 349 -2.76 5.56 -0.63
N ARG A 350 -3.29 5.76 -1.83
CA ARG A 350 -4.60 5.21 -2.23
C ARG A 350 -4.63 3.68 -2.13
N ARG A 351 -3.51 3.02 -2.42
CA ARG A 351 -3.33 1.55 -2.39
C ARG A 351 -2.72 1.09 -1.08
N HIS A 352 -1.77 1.86 -0.55
CA HIS A 352 -0.96 1.56 0.61
C HIS A 352 -1.11 2.64 1.69
N PRO A 353 -2.30 2.72 2.37
CA PRO A 353 -2.58 3.79 3.33
C PRO A 353 -1.68 3.74 4.58
N ASP A 354 -0.95 2.64 4.79
CA ASP A 354 0.03 2.50 5.86
C ASP A 354 1.29 3.35 5.65
N VAL A 355 1.61 3.73 4.41
CA VAL A 355 2.82 4.49 4.08
C VAL A 355 2.88 5.81 4.87
N ALA A 356 1.78 6.54 4.99
CA ALA A 356 1.73 7.79 5.76
C ALA A 356 2.08 7.60 7.25
N TRP A 357 1.83 6.42 7.80
CA TRP A 357 2.02 6.09 9.22
C TRP A 357 3.35 5.38 9.50
N THR A 358 3.97 4.80 8.48
CA THR A 358 5.23 4.05 8.59
C THR A 358 6.45 4.84 8.18
N LYS A 359 6.29 5.98 7.51
CA LYS A 359 7.37 6.87 7.04
C LYS A 359 7.49 8.13 7.88
N SER A 360 8.63 8.80 7.71
CA SER A 360 8.96 10.08 8.34
C SER A 360 9.83 10.92 7.39
N PRO A 361 10.02 12.23 7.66
CA PRO A 361 10.96 13.06 6.89
C PRO A 361 12.40 12.51 6.86
N ALA A 362 12.86 11.90 7.95
CA ALA A 362 14.18 11.28 7.99
C ALA A 362 14.30 10.05 7.06
N ASP A 363 13.22 9.31 6.88
CA ASP A 363 13.18 8.19 5.93
C ASP A 363 13.25 8.68 4.49
N ILE A 364 12.60 9.81 4.16
CA ILE A 364 12.67 10.45 2.83
C ILE A 364 14.11 10.84 2.51
N ALA A 365 14.77 11.59 3.39
CA ALA A 365 16.16 12.01 3.21
C ALA A 365 17.11 10.82 3.02
N LYS A 366 16.95 9.76 3.83
CA LYS A 366 17.73 8.52 3.70
C LYS A 366 17.51 7.83 2.36
N LEU A 367 16.26 7.77 1.91
CA LEU A 367 15.90 7.14 0.63
C LEU A 367 16.39 7.97 -0.55
N ALA A 368 16.27 9.30 -0.52
CA ALA A 368 16.81 10.18 -1.54
C ALA A 368 18.33 9.99 -1.70
N ALA A 369 19.08 9.91 -0.60
CA ALA A 369 20.51 9.60 -0.64
C ALA A 369 20.82 8.22 -1.23
N ALA A 370 19.98 7.22 -0.98
CA ALA A 370 20.12 5.90 -1.59
C ALA A 370 19.80 5.93 -3.09
N GLN A 371 18.74 6.61 -3.50
CA GLN A 371 18.36 6.80 -4.90
C GLN A 371 19.44 7.52 -5.69
N ARG A 372 20.09 8.54 -5.10
CA ARG A 372 21.21 9.22 -5.74
C ARG A 372 22.34 8.25 -6.08
N ARG A 373 22.74 7.38 -5.16
CA ARG A 373 23.78 6.34 -5.42
C ARG A 373 23.35 5.35 -6.51
N LEU A 374 22.06 4.99 -6.55
CA LEU A 374 21.52 4.11 -7.59
C LEU A 374 21.49 4.80 -8.95
N LEU A 375 21.16 6.09 -9.00
CA LEU A 375 21.18 6.89 -10.22
C LEU A 375 22.62 7.03 -10.77
N ASP A 376 23.61 7.28 -9.90
CA ASP A 376 25.02 7.30 -10.28
C ASP A 376 25.47 5.93 -10.85
N ALA A 377 25.06 4.82 -10.22
CA ALA A 377 25.36 3.48 -10.75
C ALA A 377 24.67 3.21 -12.09
N ALA A 378 23.41 3.57 -12.22
CA ALA A 378 22.61 3.40 -13.46
C ALA A 378 23.19 4.21 -14.62
N SER A 379 23.65 5.45 -14.36
CA SER A 379 24.24 6.31 -15.39
C SER A 379 25.49 5.70 -16.04
N GLY A 380 26.28 4.93 -15.28
CA GLY A 380 27.44 4.21 -15.79
C GLY A 380 27.11 3.06 -16.74
N LEU A 381 25.85 2.64 -16.84
CA LEU A 381 25.38 1.56 -17.72
C LEU A 381 24.87 2.07 -19.08
N VAL A 382 24.64 3.35 -19.22
CA VAL A 382 24.11 3.98 -20.45
C VAL A 382 25.24 4.19 -21.44
N ARG A 383 25.07 3.77 -22.70
CA ARG A 383 26.05 4.08 -23.76
C ARG A 383 26.06 5.60 -24.10
N PRO A 384 27.14 6.13 -24.68
CA PRO A 384 27.10 7.46 -25.27
C PRO A 384 25.94 7.64 -26.24
N GLY A 385 25.18 8.74 -26.13
CA GLY A 385 23.95 9.00 -26.89
C GLY A 385 22.73 8.23 -26.40
N GLY A 386 22.86 7.29 -25.44
CA GLY A 386 21.75 6.50 -24.87
C GLY A 386 20.89 7.30 -23.90
N ARG A 387 19.74 6.73 -23.55
CA ARG A 387 18.74 7.32 -22.64
C ARG A 387 18.75 6.67 -21.26
N LEU A 388 18.49 7.48 -20.24
CA LEU A 388 18.24 7.05 -18.88
C LEU A 388 16.91 7.67 -18.41
N VAL A 389 15.98 6.83 -17.99
CA VAL A 389 14.78 7.30 -17.28
C VAL A 389 14.94 6.95 -15.80
N PHE A 390 14.97 7.97 -14.96
CA PHE A 390 14.85 7.84 -13.51
C PHE A 390 13.39 8.02 -13.11
N SER A 391 12.84 7.12 -12.32
CA SER A 391 11.46 7.22 -11.84
C SER A 391 11.31 6.70 -10.41
N ASN A 392 10.27 7.16 -9.74
CA ASN A 392 9.81 6.64 -8.45
C ASN A 392 8.34 7.03 -8.18
N CYS A 393 7.72 6.37 -7.21
CA CYS A 393 6.34 6.64 -6.77
C CYS A 393 6.28 7.56 -5.53
N SER A 394 7.14 8.58 -5.44
CA SER A 394 7.14 9.56 -4.37
C SER A 394 6.52 10.89 -4.82
N LEU A 395 5.74 11.51 -3.93
CA LEU A 395 5.25 12.88 -4.08
C LEU A 395 6.26 13.92 -3.59
N ASP A 396 7.39 13.50 -3.01
CA ASP A 396 8.33 14.41 -2.40
C ASP A 396 9.39 14.89 -3.39
N PRO A 397 9.55 16.22 -3.59
CA PRO A 397 10.55 16.76 -4.49
C PRO A 397 12.01 16.43 -4.12
N GLU A 398 12.28 16.04 -2.87
CA GLU A 398 13.60 15.60 -2.43
C GLU A 398 14.01 14.27 -3.08
N GLU A 399 13.04 13.41 -3.37
CA GLU A 399 13.24 12.14 -4.08
C GLU A 399 13.08 12.27 -5.61
N GLY A 400 12.63 13.41 -6.12
CA GLY A 400 12.39 13.69 -7.54
C GLY A 400 13.22 14.83 -8.08
N GLU A 401 12.61 15.98 -8.26
CA GLU A 401 13.13 17.15 -8.95
C GLU A 401 14.49 17.62 -8.41
N ARG A 402 14.62 17.69 -7.07
CA ARG A 402 15.88 18.14 -6.42
C ARG A 402 16.99 17.13 -6.59
N LEU A 403 16.67 15.84 -6.54
CA LEU A 403 17.63 14.77 -6.75
C LEU A 403 18.21 14.80 -8.16
N VAL A 404 17.34 14.95 -9.18
CA VAL A 404 17.76 14.99 -10.58
C VAL A 404 18.55 16.28 -10.88
N ALA A 405 18.13 17.43 -10.34
CA ALA A 405 18.88 18.67 -10.47
C ALA A 405 20.32 18.53 -9.94
N GLY A 406 20.46 18.04 -8.69
CA GLY A 406 21.79 17.81 -8.10
C GLY A 406 22.62 16.74 -8.82
N PHE A 407 21.99 15.75 -9.46
CA PHE A 407 22.70 14.80 -10.31
C PHE A 407 23.28 15.48 -11.56
N LEU A 408 22.49 16.29 -12.24
CA LEU A 408 22.93 16.97 -13.47
C LEU A 408 24.01 18.02 -13.22
N ASP A 409 23.99 18.71 -12.07
CA ASP A 409 25.03 19.66 -11.67
C ASP A 409 26.40 18.97 -11.51
N GLU A 410 26.45 17.72 -11.11
CA GLU A 410 27.67 16.95 -10.90
C GLU A 410 28.07 16.05 -12.08
N ARG A 411 27.19 15.88 -13.08
CA ARG A 411 27.36 14.97 -14.22
C ARG A 411 27.23 15.71 -15.56
N PRO A 412 28.27 16.42 -16.00
CA PRO A 412 28.27 17.17 -17.27
C PRO A 412 28.15 16.26 -18.50
N ASP A 413 28.41 14.97 -18.37
CA ASP A 413 28.22 13.96 -19.41
C ASP A 413 26.75 13.52 -19.57
N PHE A 414 25.81 14.12 -18.81
CA PHE A 414 24.37 13.95 -18.95
C PHE A 414 23.66 15.29 -19.12
N CYS A 415 22.61 15.29 -19.89
CA CYS A 415 21.67 16.41 -19.98
C CYS A 415 20.24 15.91 -19.85
N ARG A 416 19.32 16.81 -19.46
CA ARG A 416 17.90 16.54 -19.51
C ARG A 416 17.46 16.36 -20.97
N ASP A 417 16.67 15.33 -21.24
CA ASP A 417 16.00 15.08 -22.53
C ASP A 417 14.51 15.37 -22.31
N PRO A 418 14.03 16.64 -22.47
CA PRO A 418 12.73 17.05 -22.03
C PRO A 418 11.61 16.23 -22.68
N ILE A 419 10.62 15.84 -21.87
CA ILE A 419 9.41 15.15 -22.33
C ILE A 419 8.48 16.19 -22.95
N ALA A 420 8.01 15.97 -24.18
CA ALA A 420 6.98 16.82 -24.77
C ALA A 420 5.59 16.29 -24.37
N PRO A 421 4.64 17.14 -23.94
CA PRO A 421 3.27 16.72 -23.58
C PRO A 421 2.55 15.97 -24.70
N THR A 422 2.99 16.14 -25.95
CA THR A 422 2.41 15.54 -27.16
C THR A 422 3.09 14.25 -27.61
N GLU A 423 4.08 13.72 -26.87
CA GLU A 423 4.79 12.50 -27.29
C GLU A 423 3.89 11.27 -27.33
N PHE A 424 2.93 11.19 -26.43
CA PHE A 424 1.87 10.19 -26.43
C PHE A 424 0.66 10.66 -25.61
N ASP A 425 -0.49 10.05 -25.87
CA ASP A 425 -1.75 10.41 -25.20
C ASP A 425 -1.65 10.23 -23.68
N GLY A 426 -2.25 11.16 -22.94
CA GLY A 426 -2.32 11.14 -21.48
C GLY A 426 -1.17 11.82 -20.76
N LEU A 427 -0.26 12.53 -21.46
CA LEU A 427 0.78 13.35 -20.84
C LEU A 427 0.35 14.80 -20.58
N ASP A 428 -0.74 15.24 -21.21
CA ASP A 428 -1.20 16.62 -21.06
C ASP A 428 -1.45 16.98 -19.58
N GLY A 429 -0.87 18.11 -19.16
CA GLY A 429 -0.93 18.58 -17.77
C GLY A 429 -0.06 17.82 -16.78
N LEU A 430 0.67 16.77 -17.21
CA LEU A 430 1.53 15.94 -16.34
C LEU A 430 3.03 16.22 -16.49
N VAL A 431 3.41 17.08 -17.43
CA VAL A 431 4.81 17.45 -17.69
C VAL A 431 5.06 18.86 -17.13
N ASP A 432 6.11 18.99 -16.32
CA ASP A 432 6.49 20.26 -15.71
C ASP A 432 7.29 21.17 -16.66
N ALA A 433 7.65 22.37 -16.19
CA ALA A 433 8.41 23.34 -16.96
C ALA A 433 9.85 22.88 -17.30
N CYS A 434 10.40 21.90 -16.58
CA CYS A 434 11.71 21.31 -16.87
C CYS A 434 11.61 20.17 -17.89
N GLY A 435 10.41 19.75 -18.29
CA GLY A 435 10.17 18.60 -19.13
C GLY A 435 10.25 17.28 -18.37
N ASP A 436 10.04 17.27 -17.05
CA ASP A 436 9.91 16.06 -16.24
C ASP A 436 8.43 15.68 -16.04
N LEU A 437 8.17 14.41 -15.90
CA LEU A 437 6.83 13.89 -15.57
C LEU A 437 6.56 13.99 -14.07
N ARG A 438 5.44 14.61 -13.70
CA ARG A 438 4.93 14.60 -12.33
C ARG A 438 3.44 14.26 -12.35
N THR A 439 3.07 13.15 -11.69
CA THR A 439 1.66 12.78 -11.47
C THR A 439 1.30 12.86 -10.00
N THR A 440 0.03 13.09 -9.74
CA THR A 440 -0.54 13.16 -8.40
C THR A 440 -1.86 12.38 -8.30
N PRO A 441 -2.30 11.99 -7.12
CA PRO A 441 -3.63 11.40 -6.92
C PRO A 441 -4.81 12.33 -7.28
N ALA A 442 -4.58 13.62 -7.46
CA ALA A 442 -5.59 14.59 -7.86
C ALA A 442 -5.76 14.75 -9.38
N ASP A 443 -4.87 14.15 -10.18
CA ASP A 443 -4.92 14.25 -11.63
C ASP A 443 -6.07 13.44 -12.22
N TRP A 444 -6.48 13.78 -13.46
CA TRP A 444 -7.60 13.18 -14.18
C TRP A 444 -8.90 13.15 -13.36
N PRO A 445 -9.37 14.30 -12.86
CA PRO A 445 -10.63 14.38 -12.12
C PRO A 445 -11.81 14.09 -13.05
N VAL A 446 -12.77 13.29 -12.56
CA VAL A 446 -14.06 13.05 -13.21
C VAL A 446 -15.17 13.10 -12.16
N ASP A 447 -16.44 13.19 -12.58
CA ASP A 447 -17.60 13.37 -11.69
C ASP A 447 -17.68 12.29 -10.60
N ASP A 448 -17.48 11.01 -10.96
CA ASP A 448 -17.40 9.94 -9.99
C ASP A 448 -15.94 9.76 -9.54
N PRO A 449 -15.62 10.14 -8.30
CA PRO A 449 -14.24 10.14 -7.82
C PRO A 449 -13.59 8.75 -7.76
N ARG A 450 -14.36 7.66 -7.84
CA ARG A 450 -13.83 6.30 -7.93
C ARG A 450 -13.10 6.02 -9.25
N TRP A 451 -13.43 6.78 -10.30
CA TRP A 451 -12.80 6.73 -11.62
C TRP A 451 -11.64 7.74 -11.76
N SER A 452 -11.51 8.66 -10.81
CA SER A 452 -10.52 9.74 -10.81
C SER A 452 -9.14 9.28 -10.32
N GLY A 453 -8.14 10.11 -10.62
CA GLY A 453 -6.81 10.03 -10.03
C GLY A 453 -5.94 8.91 -10.60
N MET A 454 -4.69 8.93 -10.20
CA MET A 454 -3.68 7.89 -10.42
C MET A 454 -2.70 7.92 -9.25
N ASP A 455 -1.72 7.04 -9.20
CA ASP A 455 -0.67 7.14 -8.17
C ASP A 455 0.22 8.37 -8.44
N GLY A 456 0.84 8.91 -7.39
CA GLY A 456 1.83 9.97 -7.53
C GLY A 456 3.15 9.38 -8.00
N PHE A 457 3.65 9.88 -9.13
CA PHE A 457 4.93 9.47 -9.70
C PHE A 457 5.76 10.70 -10.09
N PHE A 458 7.07 10.50 -10.08
CA PHE A 458 8.03 11.36 -10.73
C PHE A 458 8.82 10.56 -11.77
N ALA A 459 9.11 11.16 -12.93
CA ALA A 459 10.09 10.60 -13.85
C ALA A 459 10.80 11.70 -14.64
N ALA A 460 12.12 11.58 -14.71
CA ALA A 460 12.98 12.42 -15.55
C ALA A 460 13.64 11.59 -16.63
N ARG A 461 13.64 12.08 -17.85
CA ARG A 461 14.38 11.50 -18.96
C ARG A 461 15.69 12.24 -19.18
N LEU A 462 16.76 11.50 -19.17
CA LEU A 462 18.13 12.00 -19.31
C LEU A 462 18.79 11.35 -20.52
N ARG A 463 19.70 12.09 -21.16
CA ARG A 463 20.51 11.57 -22.26
C ARG A 463 21.97 11.68 -21.89
N ARG A 464 22.75 10.62 -22.13
CA ARG A 464 24.20 10.67 -22.05
C ARG A 464 24.74 11.37 -23.29
N THR A 465 25.41 12.48 -23.06
CA THR A 465 26.15 13.20 -24.09
C THR A 465 27.47 12.52 -24.49
N GLY A 466 28.13 12.31 -25.20
CA GLY A 466 29.34 11.57 -25.60
C GLY A 466 30.38 11.32 -24.51
#